data_ca9ab0c19549a84738203752c68ba800
#
_entry.id   ca9ab0c19549a84738203752c68ba800
#
_cell.length_a   1.000
_cell.length_b   1.000
_cell.length_c   1.000
_cell.angle_alpha   90.00
_cell.angle_beta   90.00
_cell.angle_gamma   90.00
#
_symmetry.space_group_name_H-M   'P 1'
#
loop_
_entity.id
_entity.type
_entity.pdbx_description
1 polymer ?
#
loop_
_entity_poly.entity_id
_entity_poly.type
_entity_poly.pdbx_seq_one_letter_code
_entity_poly.pdbx_strand_id
1 'polypeptide(L)'
;MKKFLAILLFSLAFTPIYMIRAQSGVDNPRISQMDLSATELAHFMAPGWNLGNTMEACNSNHLFTNNAGVRSETSWQGAKTTQQFISLLKEKEFNSVRIPCGWVAGHISDKQTMKIDEAWMNRVKEIIGYCLNANLYVVINDHWDGGWLEYDGFTDGANVNEKKEQLRMLWTNIANALKDYDERVLFAGLNEPGVGGASPQAVGSKLDSNGSAFANRLLEYEQVFIDAVRATGGKNANRVLVVQAPETNIDKAYSNIFDVSQLKDSAKDRLMVEVHFYDPYTFTMMKNDESWGKVALYWKGHGPSGNWDRTCNTIWYNNSNVDANLYLQDMMNKLKTKFVNKGYPVILGEYAASRKDVTQYAGDQEKHNESITYWYSQVTGLAMKAGVVPFVWDTNYRGYPHEAVFNRSSVTIDDSYIYQGLHEGCLEGVAQFQDVYPRPSETSTAVKEVSCLKESNTRKEPVYSLDGRLVSMPVADITTLSLAAGIYLFGSRKIVIK
;
A
#
# COMPACT_ATOMS: atom_id res chain seq x y z
N MET A 1 -9.33 -48.13 56.14
CA MET A 1 -8.45 -47.29 55.35
C MET A 1 -9.23 -46.80 54.13
N LYS A 2 -9.77 -45.59 54.21
CA LYS A 2 -10.53 -44.95 53.10
C LYS A 2 -9.58 -44.04 52.37
N LYS A 3 -9.32 -44.31 51.06
CA LYS A 3 -8.55 -43.42 50.15
C LYS A 3 -9.49 -42.33 49.66
N PHE A 4 -9.20 -41.09 49.98
CA PHE A 4 -9.82 -39.92 49.35
C PHE A 4 -9.14 -39.64 48.02
N LEU A 5 -9.91 -39.66 46.96
CA LEU A 5 -9.50 -39.23 45.59
C LEU A 5 -9.89 -37.77 45.47
N ALA A 6 -8.90 -36.88 45.41
CA ALA A 6 -9.12 -35.44 45.11
C ALA A 6 -9.21 -35.26 43.62
N ILE A 7 -10.38 -34.91 43.12
CA ILE A 7 -10.59 -34.50 41.73
C ILE A 7 -10.32 -33.00 41.65
N LEU A 8 -9.22 -32.64 40.98
CA LEU A 8 -8.90 -31.25 40.64
C LEU A 8 -9.74 -30.85 39.42
N LEU A 9 -10.78 -30.07 39.63
CA LEU A 9 -11.55 -29.43 38.57
C LEU A 9 -10.76 -28.20 38.07
N PHE A 10 -10.12 -28.31 36.90
CA PHE A 10 -9.64 -27.17 36.15
C PHE A 10 -10.86 -26.46 35.52
N SER A 11 -11.25 -25.34 36.09
CA SER A 11 -12.18 -24.41 35.47
C SER A 11 -11.43 -23.66 34.34
N LEU A 12 -11.63 -24.11 33.10
CA LEU A 12 -11.33 -23.34 31.91
C LEU A 12 -12.27 -22.12 31.92
N ALA A 13 -11.72 -20.97 32.33
CA ALA A 13 -12.36 -19.71 32.11
C ALA A 13 -12.35 -19.44 30.59
N PHE A 14 -13.49 -19.69 29.94
CA PHE A 14 -13.74 -19.17 28.59
C PHE A 14 -13.80 -17.65 28.69
N THR A 15 -12.67 -16.96 28.46
CA THR A 15 -12.72 -15.56 28.07
C THR A 15 -13.39 -15.51 26.71
N PRO A 16 -14.47 -14.71 26.53
CA PRO A 16 -15.02 -14.53 25.18
C PRO A 16 -13.92 -13.88 24.33
N ILE A 17 -13.43 -14.63 23.35
CA ILE A 17 -12.63 -14.08 22.27
C ILE A 17 -13.58 -13.15 21.53
N TYR A 18 -13.53 -11.85 21.83
CA TYR A 18 -14.08 -10.85 20.95
C TYR A 18 -13.30 -10.95 19.66
N MET A 19 -13.85 -11.66 18.67
CA MET A 19 -13.39 -11.50 17.29
C MET A 19 -13.62 -10.04 16.94
N ILE A 20 -12.56 -9.25 16.99
CA ILE A 20 -12.53 -7.97 16.32
C ILE A 20 -12.51 -8.34 14.83
N ARG A 21 -13.70 -8.42 14.24
CA ARG A 21 -13.84 -8.58 12.81
C ARG A 21 -13.15 -7.36 12.19
N ALA A 22 -12.01 -7.54 11.54
CA ALA A 22 -11.44 -6.51 10.68
C ALA A 22 -12.57 -6.06 9.77
N GLN A 23 -12.89 -4.78 9.81
CA GLN A 23 -14.03 -4.23 9.09
C GLN A 23 -13.74 -4.39 7.60
N SER A 24 -14.47 -5.28 6.94
CA SER A 24 -14.28 -5.58 5.52
C SER A 24 -14.62 -4.34 4.68
N GLY A 25 -13.91 -4.12 3.57
CA GLY A 25 -14.20 -3.06 2.60
C GLY A 25 -15.64 -3.06 2.06
N VAL A 26 -16.42 -4.15 2.31
CA VAL A 26 -17.88 -4.23 2.04
C VAL A 26 -18.64 -3.09 2.71
N ASP A 27 -18.06 -2.53 3.78
CA ASP A 27 -18.69 -1.51 4.59
C ASP A 27 -18.40 -0.08 4.13
N ASN A 28 -17.83 0.11 2.92
CA ASN A 28 -17.70 1.44 2.33
C ASN A 28 -18.92 1.76 1.47
N PRO A 29 -19.94 2.45 2.00
CA PRO A 29 -21.17 2.77 1.27
C PRO A 29 -20.95 3.78 0.14
N ARG A 30 -19.78 4.42 0.09
CA ARG A 30 -19.42 5.48 -0.88
C ARG A 30 -18.49 4.99 -2.00
N ILE A 31 -18.23 3.69 -2.06
CA ILE A 31 -17.22 3.05 -2.92
C ILE A 31 -17.27 3.44 -4.41
N SER A 32 -18.44 3.81 -4.94
CA SER A 32 -18.60 4.20 -6.34
C SER A 32 -18.64 5.71 -6.56
N GLN A 33 -18.62 6.50 -5.50
CA GLN A 33 -18.81 7.95 -5.57
C GLN A 33 -17.51 8.69 -5.92
N MET A 34 -16.35 8.06 -5.77
CA MET A 34 -15.02 8.66 -6.01
C MET A 34 -14.82 9.96 -5.22
N ASP A 35 -15.37 10.04 -4.03
CA ASP A 35 -15.38 11.26 -3.22
C ASP A 35 -14.63 11.14 -1.88
N LEU A 36 -14.12 9.94 -1.53
CA LEU A 36 -13.28 9.75 -0.35
C LEU A 36 -11.91 10.41 -0.55
N SER A 37 -11.48 11.21 0.41
CA SER A 37 -10.09 11.67 0.48
C SER A 37 -9.12 10.49 0.67
N ALA A 38 -7.84 10.73 0.43
CA ALA A 38 -6.80 9.72 0.70
C ALA A 38 -6.83 9.26 2.17
N THR A 39 -7.07 10.19 3.11
CA THR A 39 -7.19 9.91 4.55
C THR A 39 -8.40 9.03 4.86
N GLU A 40 -9.57 9.33 4.27
CA GLU A 40 -10.76 8.51 4.44
C GLU A 40 -10.60 7.12 3.82
N LEU A 41 -9.92 7.03 2.65
CA LEU A 41 -9.67 5.76 1.96
C LEU A 41 -8.73 4.86 2.76
N ALA A 42 -7.70 5.43 3.40
CA ALA A 42 -6.73 4.70 4.22
C ALA A 42 -7.40 3.88 5.33
N HIS A 43 -8.54 4.34 5.90
CA HIS A 43 -9.33 3.59 6.89
C HIS A 43 -9.58 2.14 6.48
N PHE A 44 -9.82 1.90 5.20
CA PHE A 44 -10.25 0.59 4.67
C PHE A 44 -9.09 -0.28 4.16
N MET A 45 -7.85 0.22 4.13
CA MET A 45 -6.78 -0.43 3.38
C MET A 45 -5.90 -1.37 4.20
N ALA A 46 -5.72 -1.12 5.51
CA ALA A 46 -4.80 -1.92 6.34
C ALA A 46 -5.45 -3.21 6.85
N PRO A 47 -4.70 -4.32 6.91
CA PRO A 47 -3.38 -4.54 6.34
C PRO A 47 -3.41 -4.87 4.85
N GLY A 48 -2.28 -4.66 4.17
CA GLY A 48 -2.06 -5.00 2.77
C GLY A 48 -1.04 -6.12 2.56
N TRP A 49 -1.07 -6.70 1.35
CA TRP A 49 -0.19 -7.78 0.90
C TRP A 49 0.28 -7.52 -0.53
N ASN A 50 1.53 -7.92 -0.85
CA ASN A 50 2.08 -7.78 -2.20
C ASN A 50 1.96 -9.07 -3.01
N LEU A 51 1.45 -8.98 -4.24
CA LEU A 51 1.54 -10.04 -5.24
C LEU A 51 2.94 -10.02 -5.88
N GLY A 52 3.98 -10.21 -5.07
CA GLY A 52 5.37 -10.09 -5.50
C GLY A 52 5.84 -11.22 -6.41
N ASN A 53 6.88 -10.96 -7.18
CA ASN A 53 7.48 -11.86 -8.17
C ASN A 53 6.49 -12.35 -9.25
N THR A 54 5.48 -11.55 -9.59
CA THR A 54 4.35 -11.97 -10.45
C THR A 54 4.21 -11.07 -11.66
N MET A 55 3.49 -9.94 -11.55
CA MET A 55 3.24 -9.08 -12.70
C MET A 55 4.40 -8.13 -13.00
N GLU A 56 5.37 -8.00 -12.12
CA GLU A 56 6.63 -7.28 -12.32
C GLU A 56 7.76 -8.17 -12.83
N ALA A 57 7.53 -9.48 -12.96
CA ALA A 57 8.54 -10.40 -13.45
C ALA A 57 8.93 -10.06 -14.89
N CYS A 58 10.15 -9.58 -15.08
CA CYS A 58 10.62 -9.03 -16.33
C CYS A 58 12.07 -9.40 -16.64
N ASN A 59 12.49 -9.07 -17.87
CA ASN A 59 13.86 -9.18 -18.31
C ASN A 59 14.29 -7.82 -18.90
N SER A 60 15.29 -7.18 -18.32
CA SER A 60 15.82 -5.87 -18.75
C SER A 60 16.30 -5.83 -20.21
N ASN A 61 16.63 -7.00 -20.80
CA ASN A 61 16.97 -7.07 -22.23
C ASN A 61 15.75 -6.90 -23.15
N HIS A 62 14.54 -6.85 -22.58
CA HIS A 62 13.28 -6.75 -23.34
C HIS A 62 12.63 -5.38 -23.25
N LEU A 63 13.36 -4.33 -22.88
CA LEU A 63 12.82 -2.99 -22.80
C LEU A 63 12.22 -2.51 -24.12
N PHE A 64 11.04 -1.90 -24.04
CA PHE A 64 10.28 -1.36 -25.18
C PHE A 64 9.94 -2.41 -26.25
N THR A 65 9.74 -3.64 -25.88
CA THR A 65 9.35 -4.76 -26.76
C THR A 65 8.05 -5.40 -26.32
N ASN A 66 7.51 -6.32 -27.16
CA ASN A 66 6.33 -7.13 -26.86
C ASN A 66 6.65 -8.63 -26.99
N ASN A 67 7.65 -9.11 -26.27
CA ASN A 67 8.12 -10.49 -26.42
C ASN A 67 8.03 -11.34 -25.13
N ALA A 68 7.60 -10.77 -24.02
CA ALA A 68 7.41 -11.50 -22.76
C ALA A 68 6.08 -12.27 -22.71
N GLY A 69 4.99 -11.62 -23.14
CA GLY A 69 3.64 -12.17 -23.10
C GLY A 69 3.16 -12.46 -21.67
N VAL A 70 1.97 -13.02 -21.54
CA VAL A 70 1.36 -13.33 -20.22
C VAL A 70 2.13 -14.39 -19.42
N ARG A 71 3.09 -15.07 -20.03
CA ARG A 71 3.92 -16.07 -19.34
C ARG A 71 4.88 -15.45 -18.34
N SER A 72 5.19 -14.16 -18.44
CA SER A 72 6.04 -13.47 -17.45
C SER A 72 5.45 -13.56 -16.05
N GLU A 73 4.12 -13.57 -15.89
CA GLU A 73 3.45 -13.77 -14.59
C GLU A 73 4.02 -14.92 -13.76
N THR A 74 4.43 -16.00 -14.40
CA THR A 74 4.90 -17.22 -13.72
C THR A 74 6.40 -17.44 -13.81
N SER A 75 7.15 -16.53 -14.44
CA SER A 75 8.56 -16.74 -14.76
C SER A 75 9.47 -16.72 -13.52
N TRP A 76 9.14 -15.96 -12.49
CA TRP A 76 9.96 -15.83 -11.28
C TRP A 76 9.47 -16.72 -10.12
N GLN A 77 8.17 -17.08 -10.07
CA GLN A 77 7.60 -17.79 -8.91
C GLN A 77 6.76 -19.03 -9.26
N GLY A 78 6.44 -19.27 -10.53
CA GLY A 78 5.85 -20.50 -11.06
C GLY A 78 4.32 -20.64 -10.94
N ALA A 79 3.63 -19.92 -10.07
CA ALA A 79 2.19 -20.04 -9.85
C ALA A 79 1.39 -18.97 -10.60
N LYS A 80 0.33 -19.38 -11.30
CA LYS A 80 -0.64 -18.45 -11.87
C LYS A 80 -1.58 -17.93 -10.78
N THR A 81 -1.83 -16.61 -10.75
CA THR A 81 -2.77 -16.01 -9.82
C THR A 81 -4.20 -16.45 -10.12
N THR A 82 -4.95 -16.84 -9.08
CA THR A 82 -6.32 -17.33 -9.18
C THR A 82 -7.27 -16.58 -8.26
N GLN A 83 -8.57 -16.56 -8.60
CA GLN A 83 -9.60 -16.00 -7.72
C GLN A 83 -9.58 -16.67 -6.33
N GLN A 84 -9.38 -18.00 -6.30
CA GLN A 84 -9.36 -18.76 -5.04
C GLN A 84 -8.23 -18.27 -4.11
N PHE A 85 -7.03 -18.05 -4.67
CA PHE A 85 -5.92 -17.53 -3.88
C PHE A 85 -6.20 -16.11 -3.35
N ILE A 86 -6.71 -15.22 -4.20
CA ILE A 86 -7.06 -13.86 -3.77
C ILE A 86 -8.17 -13.88 -2.70
N SER A 87 -9.14 -14.80 -2.81
CA SER A 87 -10.18 -14.97 -1.79
C SER A 87 -9.61 -15.42 -0.44
N LEU A 88 -8.55 -16.26 -0.44
CA LEU A 88 -7.83 -16.63 0.78
C LEU A 88 -7.24 -15.41 1.50
N LEU A 89 -6.67 -14.44 0.76
CA LEU A 89 -6.14 -13.22 1.40
C LEU A 89 -7.21 -12.48 2.20
N LYS A 90 -8.43 -12.39 1.65
CA LYS A 90 -9.57 -11.79 2.37
C LYS A 90 -10.00 -12.60 3.57
N GLU A 91 -10.03 -13.93 3.46
CA GLU A 91 -10.26 -14.84 4.57
C GLU A 91 -9.23 -14.69 5.70
N LYS A 92 -7.99 -14.34 5.33
CA LYS A 92 -6.87 -14.08 6.24
C LYS A 92 -6.76 -12.61 6.66
N GLU A 93 -7.87 -11.88 6.54
CA GLU A 93 -8.09 -10.52 7.04
C GLU A 93 -7.24 -9.42 6.37
N PHE A 94 -6.64 -9.69 5.21
CA PHE A 94 -6.07 -8.62 4.40
C PHE A 94 -7.18 -7.78 3.76
N ASN A 95 -6.95 -6.48 3.65
CA ASN A 95 -7.90 -5.52 3.09
C ASN A 95 -7.43 -4.93 1.76
N SER A 96 -6.15 -5.04 1.44
CA SER A 96 -5.61 -4.54 0.18
C SER A 96 -4.52 -5.44 -0.40
N VAL A 97 -4.37 -5.37 -1.73
CA VAL A 97 -3.32 -6.04 -2.49
C VAL A 97 -2.58 -4.99 -3.32
N ARG A 98 -1.27 -4.92 -3.14
CA ARG A 98 -0.39 -4.23 -4.08
C ARG A 98 -0.02 -5.22 -5.17
N ILE A 99 -0.22 -4.83 -6.42
CA ILE A 99 0.10 -5.62 -7.62
C ILE A 99 1.25 -4.90 -8.32
N PRO A 100 2.52 -5.24 -8.01
CA PRO A 100 3.66 -4.76 -8.76
C PRO A 100 3.50 -5.12 -10.23
N CYS A 101 3.71 -4.16 -11.16
CA CYS A 101 3.53 -4.39 -12.58
C CYS A 101 4.75 -3.94 -13.39
N GLY A 102 5.22 -4.80 -14.28
CA GLY A 102 6.11 -4.46 -15.37
C GLY A 102 5.29 -4.18 -16.63
N TRP A 103 5.60 -3.10 -17.32
CA TRP A 103 4.92 -2.67 -18.53
C TRP A 103 5.87 -2.55 -19.70
N VAL A 104 7.02 -1.90 -19.49
CA VAL A 104 7.98 -1.54 -20.53
C VAL A 104 8.88 -2.71 -20.89
N ALA A 105 9.20 -3.55 -19.94
CA ALA A 105 10.05 -4.72 -20.14
C ALA A 105 9.27 -5.91 -20.71
N GLY A 106 8.99 -5.88 -22.00
CA GLY A 106 8.42 -7.00 -22.73
C GLY A 106 6.92 -6.93 -22.99
N HIS A 107 6.26 -5.80 -22.67
CA HIS A 107 4.80 -5.65 -22.81
C HIS A 107 4.38 -4.37 -23.59
N ILE A 108 5.31 -3.75 -24.33
CA ILE A 108 5.02 -2.60 -25.20
C ILE A 108 4.81 -3.07 -26.64
N SER A 109 3.59 -2.94 -27.15
CA SER A 109 3.24 -3.30 -28.53
C SER A 109 3.56 -2.20 -29.55
N ASP A 110 3.64 -0.92 -29.10
CA ASP A 110 4.07 0.21 -29.90
C ASP A 110 4.89 1.19 -29.02
N LYS A 111 6.18 1.26 -29.30
CA LYS A 111 7.11 2.10 -28.55
C LYS A 111 6.84 3.60 -28.73
N GLN A 112 6.35 4.03 -29.88
CA GLN A 112 6.15 5.46 -30.17
C GLN A 112 5.01 6.06 -29.34
N THR A 113 4.02 5.25 -29.02
CA THR A 113 2.85 5.64 -28.23
C THR A 113 2.84 5.03 -26.84
N MET A 114 3.85 4.24 -26.48
CA MET A 114 3.90 3.43 -25.24
C MET A 114 2.66 2.55 -25.07
N LYS A 115 2.10 2.04 -26.19
CA LYS A 115 0.93 1.17 -26.15
C LYS A 115 1.28 -0.16 -25.53
N ILE A 116 0.57 -0.49 -24.46
CA ILE A 116 0.73 -1.76 -23.75
C ILE A 116 0.10 -2.90 -24.57
N ASP A 117 0.70 -4.09 -24.50
CA ASP A 117 0.13 -5.32 -25.05
C ASP A 117 -1.27 -5.57 -24.46
N GLU A 118 -2.23 -5.84 -25.34
CA GLU A 118 -3.62 -6.02 -24.92
C GLU A 118 -3.82 -7.28 -24.08
N ALA A 119 -3.13 -8.38 -24.38
CA ALA A 119 -3.25 -9.61 -23.60
C ALA A 119 -2.69 -9.41 -22.19
N TRP A 120 -1.58 -8.69 -22.06
CA TRP A 120 -1.01 -8.33 -20.76
C TRP A 120 -1.96 -7.42 -19.95
N MET A 121 -2.43 -6.34 -20.53
CA MET A 121 -3.40 -5.43 -19.87
C MET A 121 -4.67 -6.19 -19.45
N ASN A 122 -5.18 -7.08 -20.27
CA ASN A 122 -6.34 -7.90 -19.94
C ASN A 122 -6.04 -8.86 -18.75
N ARG A 123 -4.82 -9.40 -18.66
CA ARG A 123 -4.42 -10.22 -17.51
C ARG A 123 -4.34 -9.40 -16.22
N VAL A 124 -3.77 -8.20 -16.28
CA VAL A 124 -3.78 -7.27 -15.12
C VAL A 124 -5.21 -6.96 -14.68
N LYS A 125 -6.10 -6.63 -15.63
CA LYS A 125 -7.52 -6.38 -15.34
C LYS A 125 -8.22 -7.60 -14.71
N GLU A 126 -7.89 -8.80 -15.15
CA GLU A 126 -8.46 -10.04 -14.60
C GLU A 126 -8.05 -10.20 -13.13
N ILE A 127 -6.77 -9.96 -12.77
CA ILE A 127 -6.29 -10.02 -11.39
C ILE A 127 -6.91 -8.91 -10.53
N ILE A 128 -7.01 -7.68 -11.05
CA ILE A 128 -7.75 -6.60 -10.38
C ILE A 128 -9.19 -7.04 -10.10
N GLY A 129 -9.84 -7.67 -11.09
CA GLY A 129 -11.18 -8.23 -10.94
C GLY A 129 -11.29 -9.24 -9.81
N TYR A 130 -10.30 -10.13 -9.66
CA TYR A 130 -10.24 -11.08 -8.53
C TYR A 130 -10.19 -10.36 -7.17
N CYS A 131 -9.40 -9.29 -7.08
CA CYS A 131 -9.29 -8.49 -5.85
C CYS A 131 -10.62 -7.80 -5.53
N LEU A 132 -11.24 -7.15 -6.51
CA LEU A 132 -12.51 -6.46 -6.34
C LEU A 132 -13.65 -7.42 -5.98
N ASN A 133 -13.69 -8.62 -6.58
CA ASN A 133 -14.64 -9.67 -6.24
C ASN A 133 -14.48 -10.16 -4.78
N ALA A 134 -13.24 -10.19 -4.28
CA ALA A 134 -12.94 -10.49 -2.88
C ALA A 134 -13.09 -9.27 -1.96
N ASN A 135 -13.54 -8.13 -2.51
CA ASN A 135 -13.69 -6.86 -1.79
C ASN A 135 -12.38 -6.36 -1.14
N LEU A 136 -11.31 -6.38 -1.92
CA LEU A 136 -9.99 -5.87 -1.57
C LEU A 136 -9.73 -4.57 -2.32
N TYR A 137 -8.98 -3.67 -1.70
CA TYR A 137 -8.38 -2.51 -2.34
C TYR A 137 -7.15 -2.94 -3.14
N VAL A 138 -6.83 -2.22 -4.19
CA VAL A 138 -5.75 -2.55 -5.11
C VAL A 138 -4.85 -1.34 -5.31
N VAL A 139 -3.54 -1.54 -5.20
CA VAL A 139 -2.53 -0.57 -5.63
C VAL A 139 -1.74 -1.18 -6.78
N ILE A 140 -1.75 -0.54 -7.95
CA ILE A 140 -0.90 -0.91 -9.08
C ILE A 140 0.17 0.15 -9.29
N ASN A 141 1.32 -0.24 -9.80
CA ASN A 141 2.43 0.68 -10.06
C ASN A 141 3.12 0.42 -11.41
N ASP A 142 4.08 1.29 -11.74
CA ASP A 142 5.18 0.97 -12.63
C ASP A 142 6.35 0.54 -11.74
N HIS A 143 6.61 -0.79 -11.71
CA HIS A 143 7.59 -1.37 -10.78
C HIS A 143 9.02 -1.12 -11.27
N TRP A 144 9.99 -1.96 -10.90
CA TRP A 144 11.36 -1.85 -11.41
C TRP A 144 11.44 -1.86 -12.94
N ASP A 145 10.63 -2.68 -13.57
CA ASP A 145 10.35 -2.73 -15.02
C ASP A 145 11.61 -2.66 -15.91
N GLY A 146 12.63 -3.43 -15.50
CA GLY A 146 13.93 -3.48 -16.16
C GLY A 146 14.79 -2.23 -15.96
N GLY A 147 14.43 -1.35 -15.07
CA GLY A 147 15.18 -0.13 -14.72
C GLY A 147 15.01 1.02 -15.73
N TRP A 148 14.06 0.92 -16.67
CA TRP A 148 13.92 1.90 -17.77
C TRP A 148 13.75 3.34 -17.28
N LEU A 149 13.04 3.56 -16.18
CA LEU A 149 12.87 4.84 -15.52
C LEU A 149 13.46 4.83 -14.12
N GLU A 150 13.17 3.79 -13.33
CA GLU A 150 13.55 3.68 -11.93
C GLU A 150 15.04 3.87 -11.68
N TYR A 151 15.87 3.36 -12.58
CA TYR A 151 17.30 3.59 -12.56
C TYR A 151 17.77 4.56 -13.64
N ASP A 152 17.49 4.28 -14.92
CA ASP A 152 18.04 5.04 -16.07
C ASP A 152 17.53 6.48 -16.08
N GLY A 153 16.34 6.75 -15.60
CA GLY A 153 15.79 8.11 -15.48
C GLY A 153 16.52 8.99 -14.47
N PHE A 154 17.29 8.39 -13.56
CA PHE A 154 18.03 9.08 -12.49
C PHE A 154 19.55 9.09 -12.70
N THR A 155 20.04 8.77 -13.89
CA THR A 155 21.45 8.91 -14.26
C THR A 155 21.76 10.32 -14.73
N ASP A 156 23.04 10.73 -14.64
CA ASP A 156 23.52 12.04 -15.13
C ASP A 156 23.32 12.22 -16.63
N GLY A 157 23.35 11.11 -17.38
CA GLY A 157 23.19 11.09 -18.85
C GLY A 157 21.74 10.91 -19.32
N ALA A 158 20.76 10.86 -18.42
CA ALA A 158 19.37 10.62 -18.80
C ALA A 158 18.79 11.72 -19.69
N ASN A 159 18.10 11.32 -20.78
CA ASN A 159 17.27 12.24 -21.55
C ASN A 159 15.94 12.47 -20.81
N VAL A 160 15.93 13.40 -19.88
CA VAL A 160 14.79 13.66 -18.98
C VAL A 160 13.50 13.99 -19.73
N ASN A 161 13.58 14.74 -20.84
CA ASN A 161 12.40 15.10 -21.61
C ASN A 161 11.79 13.89 -22.31
N GLU A 162 12.61 13.01 -22.86
CA GLU A 162 12.15 11.75 -23.46
C GLU A 162 11.54 10.84 -22.39
N LYS A 163 12.18 10.69 -21.22
CA LYS A 163 11.66 9.89 -20.10
C LYS A 163 10.32 10.42 -19.59
N LYS A 164 10.17 11.74 -19.45
CA LYS A 164 8.90 12.37 -19.08
C LYS A 164 7.79 12.08 -20.08
N GLU A 165 8.10 12.17 -21.38
CA GLU A 165 7.10 11.89 -22.41
C GLU A 165 6.72 10.41 -22.45
N GLN A 166 7.68 9.49 -22.31
CA GLN A 166 7.42 8.06 -22.21
C GLN A 166 6.55 7.75 -20.99
N LEU A 167 6.87 8.30 -19.81
CA LEU A 167 6.10 8.14 -18.59
C LEU A 167 4.67 8.69 -18.74
N ARG A 168 4.53 9.88 -19.31
CA ARG A 168 3.23 10.48 -19.60
C ARG A 168 2.37 9.59 -20.49
N MET A 169 2.93 9.06 -21.57
CA MET A 169 2.22 8.16 -22.48
C MET A 169 1.87 6.84 -21.79
N LEU A 170 2.78 6.25 -21.03
CA LEU A 170 2.55 5.00 -20.30
C LEU A 170 1.39 5.16 -19.33
N TRP A 171 1.44 6.16 -18.45
CA TRP A 171 0.36 6.38 -17.48
C TRP A 171 -0.96 6.83 -18.11
N THR A 172 -0.93 7.53 -19.25
CA THR A 172 -2.13 7.81 -20.02
C THR A 172 -2.78 6.52 -20.52
N ASN A 173 -2.00 5.56 -21.01
CA ASN A 173 -2.51 4.25 -21.47
C ASN A 173 -3.07 3.42 -20.30
N ILE A 174 -2.34 3.31 -19.20
CA ILE A 174 -2.78 2.59 -18.00
C ILE A 174 -4.07 3.21 -17.45
N ALA A 175 -4.08 4.53 -17.25
CA ALA A 175 -5.19 5.26 -16.67
C ALA A 175 -6.45 5.16 -17.54
N ASN A 176 -6.33 5.25 -18.88
CA ASN A 176 -7.46 5.04 -19.80
C ASN A 176 -7.99 3.61 -19.76
N ALA A 177 -7.10 2.62 -19.68
CA ALA A 177 -7.50 1.22 -19.62
C ALA A 177 -8.26 0.87 -18.32
N LEU A 178 -8.00 1.59 -17.22
CA LEU A 178 -8.53 1.32 -15.89
C LEU A 178 -9.47 2.41 -15.35
N LYS A 179 -9.87 3.38 -16.18
CA LYS A 179 -10.64 4.56 -15.75
C LYS A 179 -12.02 4.26 -15.14
N ASP A 180 -12.62 3.12 -15.50
CA ASP A 180 -13.98 2.76 -15.07
C ASP A 180 -14.03 2.03 -13.72
N TYR A 181 -12.88 1.61 -13.20
CA TYR A 181 -12.80 1.03 -11.85
C TYR A 181 -13.12 2.07 -10.78
N ASP A 182 -13.74 1.62 -9.70
CA ASP A 182 -14.09 2.47 -8.56
C ASP A 182 -12.84 2.87 -7.72
N GLU A 183 -13.06 3.56 -6.62
CA GLU A 183 -11.97 4.11 -5.78
C GLU A 183 -11.14 3.05 -5.06
N ARG A 184 -11.52 1.75 -5.09
CA ARG A 184 -10.70 0.67 -4.57
C ARG A 184 -9.43 0.42 -5.39
N VAL A 185 -9.32 0.95 -6.61
CA VAL A 185 -8.12 0.83 -7.44
C VAL A 185 -7.34 2.13 -7.39
N LEU A 186 -6.18 2.11 -6.75
CA LEU A 186 -5.24 3.21 -6.63
C LEU A 186 -4.11 3.03 -7.63
N PHE A 187 -3.52 4.13 -8.08
CA PHE A 187 -2.34 4.13 -8.95
C PHE A 187 -1.14 4.68 -8.20
N ALA A 188 0.00 3.98 -8.28
CA ALA A 188 1.28 4.38 -7.73
C ALA A 188 2.25 4.66 -8.88
N GLY A 189 2.85 5.86 -8.89
CA GLY A 189 3.56 6.38 -10.07
C GLY A 189 4.76 5.54 -10.50
N LEU A 190 5.55 5.12 -9.53
CA LEU A 190 6.82 4.42 -9.65
C LEU A 190 6.91 3.27 -8.65
N ASN A 191 8.14 2.78 -8.38
CA ASN A 191 8.42 1.79 -7.34
C ASN A 191 9.48 2.29 -6.35
N GLU A 192 10.77 2.07 -6.64
CA GLU A 192 11.92 2.48 -5.82
C GLU A 192 12.82 3.44 -6.61
N PRO A 193 12.34 4.66 -6.91
CA PRO A 193 13.01 5.57 -7.83
C PRO A 193 14.45 5.84 -7.41
N GLY A 194 15.39 5.52 -8.31
CA GLY A 194 16.81 5.70 -8.10
C GLY A 194 17.54 4.53 -7.43
N VAL A 195 16.84 3.48 -6.97
CA VAL A 195 17.52 2.25 -6.51
C VAL A 195 18.14 1.56 -7.73
N GLY A 196 19.46 1.47 -7.73
CA GLY A 196 20.19 0.77 -8.77
C GLY A 196 20.08 -0.74 -8.59
N GLY A 197 19.13 -1.36 -9.26
CA GLY A 197 19.23 -2.78 -9.55
C GLY A 197 20.45 -3.06 -10.42
N ALA A 198 20.88 -4.31 -10.51
CA ALA A 198 21.93 -4.74 -11.43
C ALA A 198 21.44 -4.66 -12.89
N SER A 199 21.05 -3.47 -13.36
CA SER A 199 20.79 -3.27 -14.77
C SER A 199 22.14 -3.26 -15.49
N PRO A 200 22.47 -4.25 -16.32
CA PRO A 200 23.70 -4.26 -17.09
C PRO A 200 23.76 -3.13 -18.14
N GLN A 201 22.68 -2.35 -18.27
CA GLN A 201 22.53 -1.30 -19.28
C GLN A 201 22.57 0.12 -18.70
N ALA A 202 22.69 0.27 -17.39
CA ALA A 202 22.84 1.58 -16.78
C ALA A 202 24.18 2.17 -17.18
N VAL A 203 24.15 3.02 -18.19
CA VAL A 203 25.31 3.75 -18.71
C VAL A 203 25.26 5.14 -18.08
N GLY A 204 26.14 5.39 -17.12
CA GLY A 204 26.29 6.69 -16.48
C GLY A 204 26.29 6.60 -14.94
N SER A 205 26.79 7.66 -14.30
CA SER A 205 26.68 7.78 -12.84
C SER A 205 25.27 8.14 -12.43
N LYS A 206 24.80 7.51 -11.36
CA LYS A 206 23.52 7.80 -10.73
C LYS A 206 23.58 9.16 -10.04
N LEU A 207 22.54 9.95 -10.14
CA LEU A 207 22.39 11.17 -9.34
C LEU A 207 22.50 10.85 -7.85
N ASP A 208 23.09 11.77 -7.08
CA ASP A 208 23.11 11.64 -5.63
C ASP A 208 21.68 11.67 -5.06
N SER A 209 21.21 10.51 -4.58
CA SER A 209 19.87 10.36 -4.03
C SER A 209 19.65 11.14 -2.71
N ASN A 210 20.73 11.66 -2.11
CA ASN A 210 20.65 12.56 -0.96
C ASN A 210 20.70 14.04 -1.37
N GLY A 211 20.87 14.32 -2.66
CA GLY A 211 20.97 15.68 -3.19
C GLY A 211 19.67 16.23 -3.75
N SER A 212 19.60 17.56 -3.83
CA SER A 212 18.44 18.27 -4.38
C SER A 212 18.17 17.96 -5.85
N ALA A 213 19.21 17.67 -6.63
CA ALA A 213 19.07 17.32 -8.05
C ALA A 213 18.26 16.04 -8.25
N PHE A 214 18.53 15.02 -7.44
CA PHE A 214 17.75 13.79 -7.45
C PHE A 214 16.29 14.03 -7.02
N ALA A 215 16.09 14.70 -5.89
CA ALA A 215 14.74 14.94 -5.36
C ALA A 215 13.90 15.79 -6.33
N ASN A 216 14.49 16.81 -6.96
CA ASN A 216 13.80 17.62 -7.95
C ASN A 216 13.39 16.78 -9.17
N ARG A 217 14.28 15.91 -9.68
CA ARG A 217 13.94 15.02 -10.79
C ARG A 217 12.82 14.06 -10.44
N LEU A 218 12.83 13.51 -9.22
CA LEU A 218 11.73 12.65 -8.73
C LEU A 218 10.41 13.40 -8.73
N LEU A 219 10.38 14.60 -8.12
CA LEU A 219 9.17 15.42 -8.10
C LEU A 219 8.67 15.79 -9.50
N GLU A 220 9.59 15.99 -10.47
CA GLU A 220 9.21 16.22 -11.86
C GLU A 220 8.54 14.99 -12.51
N TYR A 221 9.03 13.77 -12.27
CA TYR A 221 8.41 12.54 -12.76
C TYR A 221 7.08 12.27 -12.09
N GLU A 222 7.00 12.45 -10.77
CA GLU A 222 5.73 12.30 -10.02
C GLU A 222 4.68 13.31 -10.50
N GLN A 223 5.08 14.54 -10.84
CA GLN A 223 4.15 15.51 -11.41
C GLN A 223 3.64 15.07 -12.78
N VAL A 224 4.52 14.52 -13.64
CA VAL A 224 4.13 13.97 -14.95
C VAL A 224 3.10 12.82 -14.77
N PHE A 225 3.33 11.95 -13.81
CA PHE A 225 2.39 10.88 -13.48
C PHE A 225 1.01 11.43 -13.07
N ILE A 226 0.97 12.35 -12.10
CA ILE A 226 -0.26 12.98 -11.63
C ILE A 226 -1.02 13.62 -12.80
N ASP A 227 -0.34 14.46 -13.58
CA ASP A 227 -0.94 15.19 -14.69
C ASP A 227 -1.48 14.24 -15.76
N ALA A 228 -0.73 13.17 -16.10
CA ALA A 228 -1.14 12.18 -17.07
C ALA A 228 -2.44 11.45 -16.65
N VAL A 229 -2.52 11.04 -15.39
CA VAL A 229 -3.72 10.37 -14.86
C VAL A 229 -4.91 11.33 -14.84
N ARG A 230 -4.73 12.55 -14.30
CA ARG A 230 -5.81 13.56 -14.21
C ARG A 230 -6.36 13.96 -15.58
N ALA A 231 -5.50 14.09 -16.59
CA ALA A 231 -5.89 14.44 -17.95
C ALA A 231 -6.84 13.42 -18.60
N THR A 232 -6.86 12.16 -18.17
CA THR A 232 -7.78 11.15 -18.69
C THR A 232 -9.23 11.36 -18.24
N GLY A 233 -9.47 12.17 -17.20
CA GLY A 233 -10.81 12.52 -16.73
C GLY A 233 -11.60 11.33 -16.12
N GLY A 234 -12.93 11.46 -16.11
CA GLY A 234 -13.81 10.44 -15.54
C GLY A 234 -13.48 10.17 -14.05
N LYS A 235 -13.47 8.91 -13.64
CA LYS A 235 -13.13 8.53 -12.26
C LYS A 235 -11.67 8.86 -11.89
N ASN A 236 -10.77 8.94 -12.87
CA ASN A 236 -9.39 9.29 -12.65
C ASN A 236 -9.20 10.75 -12.22
N ALA A 237 -10.17 11.63 -12.47
CA ALA A 237 -10.15 13.00 -11.99
C ALA A 237 -10.09 13.09 -10.45
N ASN A 238 -10.62 12.08 -9.74
CA ASN A 238 -10.67 12.03 -8.27
C ASN A 238 -9.99 10.78 -7.67
N ARG A 239 -9.38 9.93 -8.48
CA ARG A 239 -8.70 8.73 -7.99
C ARG A 239 -7.57 9.09 -7.04
N VAL A 240 -7.44 8.35 -5.94
CA VAL A 240 -6.30 8.48 -5.06
C VAL A 240 -5.05 7.96 -5.76
N LEU A 241 -3.98 8.77 -5.73
CA LEU A 241 -2.68 8.47 -6.30
C LEU A 241 -1.63 8.33 -5.21
N VAL A 242 -0.64 7.50 -5.48
CA VAL A 242 0.47 7.22 -4.56
C VAL A 242 1.76 7.69 -5.21
N VAL A 243 2.52 8.51 -4.52
CA VAL A 243 3.81 9.03 -4.96
C VAL A 243 4.93 8.46 -4.12
N GLN A 244 6.06 8.12 -4.74
CA GLN A 244 7.16 7.47 -4.07
C GLN A 244 8.12 8.51 -3.46
N ALA A 245 8.63 8.19 -2.26
CA ALA A 245 9.76 8.92 -1.70
C ALA A 245 11.07 8.50 -2.39
N PRO A 246 12.15 9.32 -2.27
CA PRO A 246 13.46 8.98 -2.84
C PRO A 246 13.94 7.59 -2.39
N GLU A 247 14.15 6.69 -3.37
CA GLU A 247 14.49 5.26 -3.15
C GLU A 247 13.54 4.55 -2.16
N THR A 248 12.32 5.08 -1.98
CA THR A 248 11.35 4.65 -0.94
C THR A 248 11.94 4.53 0.46
N ASN A 249 13.08 5.20 0.69
CA ASN A 249 13.81 5.16 1.94
C ASN A 249 13.22 6.14 2.97
N ILE A 250 12.96 5.69 4.20
CA ILE A 250 12.30 6.48 5.24
C ILE A 250 13.12 7.72 5.64
N ASP A 251 14.44 7.61 5.76
CA ASP A 251 15.28 8.75 6.15
C ASP A 251 15.33 9.81 5.05
N LYS A 252 15.41 9.39 3.78
CA LYS A 252 15.34 10.29 2.63
C LYS A 252 13.98 10.95 2.52
N ALA A 253 12.91 10.21 2.73
CA ALA A 253 11.56 10.72 2.82
C ALA A 253 11.40 11.77 3.93
N TYR A 254 11.97 11.51 5.10
CA TYR A 254 11.93 12.40 6.26
C TYR A 254 12.79 13.66 6.09
N SER A 255 13.85 13.59 5.31
CA SER A 255 14.79 14.68 5.10
C SER A 255 14.14 15.90 4.40
N ASN A 256 14.83 17.04 4.41
CA ASN A 256 14.33 18.26 3.78
C ASN A 256 14.47 18.27 2.24
N ILE A 257 15.09 17.26 1.64
CA ILE A 257 15.21 17.17 0.17
C ILE A 257 13.90 16.75 -0.50
N PHE A 258 13.01 16.06 0.22
CA PHE A 258 11.74 15.59 -0.29
C PHE A 258 10.57 16.31 0.38
N ASP A 259 9.79 17.03 -0.41
CA ASP A 259 8.59 17.75 0.04
C ASP A 259 7.43 17.50 -0.92
N VAL A 260 6.56 16.58 -0.55
CA VAL A 260 5.37 16.18 -1.32
C VAL A 260 4.40 17.36 -1.57
N SER A 261 4.45 18.41 -0.75
CA SER A 261 3.59 19.59 -0.92
C SER A 261 3.92 20.43 -2.16
N GLN A 262 5.07 20.19 -2.80
CA GLN A 262 5.44 20.82 -4.06
C GLN A 262 4.67 20.23 -5.27
N LEU A 263 4.14 19.01 -5.13
CA LEU A 263 3.31 18.39 -6.16
C LEU A 263 1.95 19.08 -6.24
N LYS A 264 1.52 19.35 -7.46
CA LYS A 264 0.23 19.97 -7.75
C LYS A 264 -0.75 18.92 -8.23
N ASP A 265 -1.85 18.78 -7.51
CA ASP A 265 -2.94 17.92 -7.91
C ASP A 265 -4.24 18.72 -8.03
N SER A 266 -4.94 18.59 -9.15
CA SER A 266 -6.27 19.18 -9.34
C SER A 266 -7.33 18.55 -8.44
N ALA A 267 -7.09 17.33 -7.95
CA ALA A 267 -7.95 16.64 -7.00
C ALA A 267 -7.40 16.85 -5.57
N LYS A 268 -8.13 17.62 -4.79
CA LYS A 268 -7.72 17.94 -3.41
C LYS A 268 -7.73 16.69 -2.53
N ASP A 269 -6.70 16.57 -1.66
CA ASP A 269 -6.57 15.51 -0.66
C ASP A 269 -6.63 14.07 -1.25
N ARG A 270 -5.97 13.86 -2.42
CA ARG A 270 -5.97 12.59 -3.15
C ARG A 270 -4.58 11.96 -3.31
N LEU A 271 -3.58 12.43 -2.54
CA LEU A 271 -2.24 11.87 -2.59
C LEU A 271 -1.93 11.07 -1.32
N MET A 272 -1.27 9.93 -1.50
CA MET A 272 -0.58 9.14 -0.48
C MET A 272 0.92 9.10 -0.80
N VAL A 273 1.75 8.82 0.19
CA VAL A 273 3.20 8.67 0.03
C VAL A 273 3.58 7.21 0.25
N GLU A 274 4.49 6.68 -0.56
CA GLU A 274 5.01 5.33 -0.44
C GLU A 274 6.46 5.32 0.01
N VAL A 275 6.75 4.44 0.97
CA VAL A 275 8.09 4.06 1.44
C VAL A 275 8.17 2.55 1.60
N HIS A 276 9.40 2.00 1.59
CA HIS A 276 9.68 0.59 1.84
C HIS A 276 10.56 0.42 3.07
N PHE A 277 10.56 -0.79 3.69
CA PHE A 277 11.31 -1.02 4.91
C PHE A 277 11.89 -2.44 4.98
N TYR A 278 13.20 -2.53 4.77
CA TYR A 278 13.96 -3.76 4.86
C TYR A 278 15.14 -3.64 5.86
N ASP A 279 14.89 -2.90 6.95
CA ASP A 279 15.91 -2.65 7.95
C ASP A 279 15.74 -3.46 9.24
N PRO A 280 16.87 -3.80 9.89
CA PRO A 280 18.24 -3.65 9.41
C PRO A 280 18.59 -4.74 8.41
N TYR A 281 19.30 -4.41 7.35
CA TYR A 281 19.67 -5.32 6.26
C TYR A 281 20.29 -6.64 6.74
N THR A 282 21.09 -6.58 7.81
CA THR A 282 21.74 -7.79 8.40
C THR A 282 20.73 -8.81 8.92
N PHE A 283 19.58 -8.38 9.41
CA PHE A 283 18.51 -9.28 9.88
C PHE A 283 17.53 -9.61 8.76
N THR A 284 17.15 -8.63 7.95
CA THR A 284 16.07 -8.75 6.98
C THR A 284 16.51 -9.44 5.69
N MET A 285 17.52 -8.94 4.99
CA MET A 285 17.84 -9.32 3.61
C MET A 285 19.19 -10.03 3.44
N MET A 286 20.12 -9.90 4.40
CA MET A 286 21.46 -10.43 4.28
C MET A 286 21.45 -11.96 4.29
N LYS A 287 22.04 -12.58 3.24
CA LYS A 287 22.02 -14.04 3.03
C LYS A 287 23.24 -14.73 3.62
N ASN A 288 24.40 -14.11 3.53
CA ASN A 288 25.69 -14.66 3.95
C ASN A 288 26.48 -13.58 4.73
N ASP A 289 27.43 -14.04 5.56
CA ASP A 289 28.38 -13.15 6.19
C ASP A 289 29.25 -12.45 5.14
N GLU A 290 29.49 -11.17 5.35
CA GLU A 290 30.33 -10.31 4.53
C GLU A 290 31.48 -9.74 5.34
N SER A 291 32.50 -9.20 4.69
CA SER A 291 33.66 -8.61 5.37
C SER A 291 33.31 -7.45 6.30
N TRP A 292 32.21 -6.78 6.04
CA TRP A 292 31.71 -5.62 6.81
C TRP A 292 30.65 -5.96 7.86
N GLY A 293 30.12 -7.20 7.88
CA GLY A 293 29.10 -7.56 8.85
C GLY A 293 28.68 -9.03 8.80
N LYS A 294 28.07 -9.48 9.88
CA LYS A 294 27.50 -10.83 10.01
C LYS A 294 26.00 -10.82 9.79
N VAL A 295 25.47 -11.92 9.27
CA VAL A 295 24.05 -12.20 9.25
C VAL A 295 23.51 -12.22 10.66
N ALA A 296 22.55 -11.37 10.99
CA ALA A 296 21.80 -11.47 12.24
C ALA A 296 20.70 -12.53 12.09
N LEU A 297 20.71 -13.47 13.02
CA LEU A 297 19.76 -14.59 13.06
C LEU A 297 18.63 -14.33 14.05
N TYR A 298 18.90 -13.51 15.07
CA TYR A 298 17.97 -13.30 16.17
C TYR A 298 17.67 -11.82 16.35
N TRP A 299 16.49 -11.54 16.85
CA TRP A 299 16.12 -10.21 17.29
C TRP A 299 16.36 -10.06 18.80
N LYS A 300 16.57 -8.83 19.26
CA LYS A 300 16.75 -8.49 20.65
C LYS A 300 15.67 -9.12 21.55
N GLY A 301 16.12 -9.85 22.56
CA GLY A 301 15.25 -10.54 23.52
C GLY A 301 14.73 -11.91 23.07
N HIS A 302 14.96 -12.32 21.81
CA HIS A 302 14.47 -13.58 21.23
C HIS A 302 15.60 -14.53 20.80
N GLY A 303 16.86 -14.18 21.03
CA GLY A 303 18.00 -15.06 20.75
C GLY A 303 18.27 -16.06 21.87
N PRO A 304 19.04 -17.15 21.59
CA PRO A 304 19.52 -18.08 22.60
C PRO A 304 20.52 -17.41 23.54
N SER A 305 20.60 -17.89 24.78
CA SER A 305 21.59 -17.40 25.74
C SER A 305 23.00 -17.63 25.21
N GLY A 306 23.83 -16.58 25.19
CA GLY A 306 25.26 -16.67 24.83
C GLY A 306 25.58 -16.49 23.33
N ASN A 307 24.60 -16.40 22.40
CA ASN A 307 24.86 -16.17 20.97
C ASN A 307 24.66 -14.71 20.59
N TRP A 308 25.46 -13.82 21.22
CA TRP A 308 25.32 -12.37 21.10
C TRP A 308 25.74 -11.79 19.75
N ASP A 309 26.70 -12.41 19.07
CA ASP A 309 27.27 -11.91 17.81
C ASP A 309 26.32 -12.04 16.59
N ARG A 310 25.22 -12.80 16.74
CA ARG A 310 24.19 -12.98 15.73
C ARG A 310 22.82 -12.44 16.17
N THR A 311 22.80 -11.68 17.25
CA THR A 311 21.57 -11.05 17.75
C THR A 311 21.57 -9.56 17.42
N CYS A 312 20.54 -9.09 16.72
CA CYS A 312 20.31 -7.68 16.46
C CYS A 312 19.83 -6.97 17.73
N ASN A 313 20.78 -6.58 18.59
CA ASN A 313 20.49 -5.83 19.82
C ASN A 313 20.45 -4.33 19.57
N THR A 314 21.32 -3.85 18.67
CA THR A 314 21.46 -2.45 18.28
C THR A 314 21.64 -2.34 16.79
N ILE A 315 21.30 -1.19 16.24
CA ILE A 315 21.48 -0.82 14.85
C ILE A 315 22.42 0.38 14.80
N TRP A 316 23.42 0.33 13.94
CA TRP A 316 24.28 1.47 13.69
C TRP A 316 23.53 2.52 12.90
N TYR A 317 23.22 3.63 13.55
CA TYR A 317 22.39 4.66 12.96
C TYR A 317 22.81 6.05 13.47
N ASN A 318 22.97 7.02 12.56
CA ASN A 318 23.41 8.39 12.89
C ASN A 318 24.68 8.44 13.75
N ASN A 319 25.69 7.64 13.37
CA ASN A 319 26.98 7.52 14.07
C ASN A 319 26.90 7.00 15.52
N SER A 320 25.86 6.27 15.86
CA SER A 320 25.68 5.64 17.17
C SER A 320 25.02 4.27 17.09
N ASN A 321 25.19 3.46 18.12
CA ASN A 321 24.42 2.23 18.30
C ASN A 321 23.08 2.58 18.96
N VAL A 322 21.99 2.46 18.20
CA VAL A 322 20.63 2.67 18.67
C VAL A 322 20.01 1.31 19.00
N ASP A 323 19.25 1.24 20.08
CA ASP A 323 18.48 0.05 20.45
C ASP A 323 17.58 -0.39 19.27
N ALA A 324 17.58 -1.68 18.94
CA ALA A 324 16.88 -2.20 17.76
C ALA A 324 15.37 -1.92 17.79
N ASN A 325 14.72 -2.03 18.96
CA ASN A 325 13.29 -1.76 19.08
C ASN A 325 12.98 -0.25 19.00
N LEU A 326 13.83 0.59 19.58
CA LEU A 326 13.69 2.04 19.47
C LEU A 326 13.91 2.53 18.04
N TYR A 327 14.80 1.89 17.29
CA TYR A 327 15.00 2.19 15.87
C TYR A 327 13.71 1.97 15.05
N LEU A 328 13.07 0.81 15.21
CA LEU A 328 11.80 0.54 14.52
C LEU A 328 10.74 1.60 14.84
N GLN A 329 10.64 1.96 16.12
CA GLN A 329 9.68 2.99 16.57
C GLN A 329 10.00 4.38 15.98
N ASP A 330 11.29 4.76 15.93
CA ASP A 330 11.72 6.04 15.37
C ASP A 330 11.38 6.13 13.88
N MET A 331 11.61 5.07 13.10
CA MET A 331 11.28 5.04 11.67
C MET A 331 9.79 5.31 11.43
N MET A 332 8.90 4.64 12.16
CA MET A 332 7.45 4.86 12.01
C MET A 332 7.02 6.25 12.50
N ASN A 333 7.64 6.77 13.56
CA ASN A 333 7.38 8.14 14.07
C ASN A 333 7.79 9.22 13.06
N LYS A 334 8.86 9.03 12.31
CA LYS A 334 9.26 9.93 11.22
C LYS A 334 8.16 10.05 10.17
N LEU A 335 7.60 8.94 9.72
CA LEU A 335 6.51 8.91 8.75
C LEU A 335 5.26 9.61 9.29
N LYS A 336 4.88 9.31 10.54
CA LYS A 336 3.77 9.97 11.21
C LYS A 336 3.94 11.49 11.24
N THR A 337 5.11 11.95 11.66
CA THR A 337 5.40 13.39 11.85
C THR A 337 5.48 14.13 10.52
N LYS A 338 6.15 13.54 9.53
CA LYS A 338 6.41 14.18 8.24
C LYS A 338 5.17 14.25 7.36
N PHE A 339 4.36 13.18 7.32
CA PHE A 339 3.29 12.99 6.36
C PHE A 339 1.91 12.82 7.01
N VAL A 340 1.70 11.80 7.83
CA VAL A 340 0.38 11.44 8.37
C VAL A 340 -0.27 12.61 9.10
N ASN A 341 0.47 13.28 9.99
CA ASN A 341 -0.02 14.45 10.73
C ASN A 341 -0.29 15.67 9.84
N LYS A 342 0.11 15.65 8.59
CA LYS A 342 -0.13 16.69 7.58
C LYS A 342 -1.22 16.32 6.57
N GLY A 343 -1.91 15.21 6.78
CA GLY A 343 -2.99 14.75 5.90
C GLY A 343 -2.56 13.96 4.68
N TYR A 344 -1.28 13.52 4.62
CA TYR A 344 -0.79 12.60 3.61
C TYR A 344 -0.69 11.20 4.22
N PRO A 345 -1.62 10.27 3.98
CA PRO A 345 -1.47 8.89 4.40
C PRO A 345 -0.21 8.29 3.78
N VAL A 346 0.42 7.39 4.53
CA VAL A 346 1.61 6.67 4.06
C VAL A 346 1.28 5.21 3.87
N ILE A 347 1.72 4.63 2.75
CA ILE A 347 1.80 3.19 2.60
C ILE A 347 3.24 2.73 2.81
N LEU A 348 3.44 1.74 3.67
CA LEU A 348 4.66 0.95 3.72
C LEU A 348 4.52 -0.10 2.63
N GLY A 349 4.83 0.30 1.39
CA GLY A 349 4.51 -0.46 0.18
C GLY A 349 5.15 -1.83 0.13
N GLU A 350 6.32 -1.96 0.76
CA GLU A 350 7.02 -3.23 0.94
C GLU A 350 7.71 -3.27 2.29
N TYR A 351 7.63 -4.41 2.97
CA TYR A 351 8.48 -4.75 4.10
C TYR A 351 8.56 -6.26 4.26
N ALA A 352 9.74 -6.76 4.57
CA ALA A 352 9.95 -8.17 4.88
C ALA A 352 11.23 -8.39 5.69
N ALA A 353 11.29 -9.53 6.37
CA ALA A 353 12.49 -10.12 6.91
C ALA A 353 12.57 -11.58 6.46
N SER A 354 13.64 -11.92 5.77
CA SER A 354 13.84 -13.27 5.25
C SER A 354 13.97 -14.28 6.38
N ARG A 355 13.17 -15.32 6.34
CA ARG A 355 13.34 -16.49 7.17
C ARG A 355 14.52 -17.31 6.67
N LYS A 356 15.43 -17.68 7.57
CA LYS A 356 16.72 -18.29 7.24
C LYS A 356 16.82 -19.71 7.76
N ASP A 357 17.56 -20.55 7.04
CA ASP A 357 18.10 -21.80 7.59
C ASP A 357 19.33 -21.46 8.44
N VAL A 358 19.21 -21.60 9.74
CA VAL A 358 20.27 -21.23 10.68
C VAL A 358 21.26 -22.36 10.95
N THR A 359 21.05 -23.54 10.38
CA THR A 359 21.90 -24.74 10.63
C THR A 359 23.34 -24.52 10.20
N GLN A 360 23.57 -23.78 9.10
CA GLN A 360 24.91 -23.40 8.62
C GLN A 360 25.71 -22.54 9.64
N TYR A 361 25.03 -21.94 10.61
CA TYR A 361 25.62 -21.13 11.67
C TYR A 361 25.61 -21.82 13.04
N ALA A 362 25.25 -23.10 13.09
CA ALA A 362 24.96 -23.83 14.32
C ALA A 362 23.94 -23.10 15.23
N GLY A 363 22.98 -22.44 14.58
CA GLY A 363 21.96 -21.62 15.24
C GLY A 363 20.77 -22.45 15.74
N ASP A 364 19.96 -21.81 16.56
CA ASP A 364 18.68 -22.33 17.07
C ASP A 364 17.55 -21.87 16.17
N GLN A 365 16.96 -22.80 15.41
CA GLN A 365 15.90 -22.49 14.43
C GLN A 365 14.63 -21.97 15.11
N GLU A 366 14.27 -22.50 16.27
CA GLU A 366 13.07 -22.05 16.97
C GLU A 366 13.22 -20.59 17.46
N LYS A 367 14.38 -20.25 18.00
CA LYS A 367 14.68 -18.87 18.38
C LYS A 367 14.74 -17.91 17.19
N HIS A 368 15.18 -18.38 16.03
CA HIS A 368 15.07 -17.61 14.81
C HIS A 368 13.62 -17.40 14.41
N ASN A 369 12.79 -18.43 14.47
CA ASN A 369 11.37 -18.37 14.16
C ASN A 369 10.64 -17.36 15.09
N GLU A 370 10.90 -17.43 16.42
CA GLU A 370 10.38 -16.45 17.38
C GLU A 370 10.82 -15.03 17.03
N SER A 371 12.07 -14.83 16.61
CA SER A 371 12.62 -13.53 16.21
C SER A 371 11.94 -12.98 14.96
N ILE A 372 11.64 -13.83 13.99
CA ILE A 372 10.89 -13.47 12.76
C ILE A 372 9.46 -13.05 13.13
N THR A 373 8.75 -13.88 13.92
CA THR A 373 7.40 -13.53 14.41
C THR A 373 7.39 -12.17 15.10
N TYR A 374 8.32 -11.96 16.02
CA TYR A 374 8.43 -10.71 16.76
C TYR A 374 8.72 -9.50 15.84
N TRP A 375 9.67 -9.61 14.91
CA TRP A 375 9.99 -8.51 13.99
C TRP A 375 8.77 -8.11 13.14
N TYR A 376 8.07 -9.09 12.56
CA TYR A 376 6.86 -8.81 11.79
C TYR A 376 5.75 -8.18 12.65
N SER A 377 5.57 -8.65 13.89
CA SER A 377 4.57 -8.06 14.80
C SER A 377 4.91 -6.62 15.15
N GLN A 378 6.19 -6.32 15.42
CA GLN A 378 6.62 -4.97 15.74
C GLN A 378 6.49 -4.01 14.56
N VAL A 379 6.98 -4.39 13.37
CA VAL A 379 6.90 -3.51 12.20
C VAL A 379 5.46 -3.25 11.81
N THR A 380 4.62 -4.30 11.73
CA THR A 380 3.20 -4.17 11.40
C THR A 380 2.45 -3.31 12.43
N GLY A 381 2.63 -3.62 13.73
CA GLY A 381 1.95 -2.92 14.81
C GLY A 381 2.37 -1.46 14.92
N LEU A 382 3.67 -1.17 14.84
CA LEU A 382 4.19 0.20 14.90
C LEU A 382 3.77 1.04 13.67
N ALA A 383 3.77 0.43 12.48
CA ALA A 383 3.27 1.08 11.27
C ALA A 383 1.82 1.49 11.44
N MET A 384 0.95 0.57 11.85
CA MET A 384 -0.47 0.87 12.07
C MET A 384 -0.69 1.91 13.17
N LYS A 385 0.02 1.84 14.30
CA LYS A 385 -0.02 2.86 15.39
C LYS A 385 0.39 4.24 14.89
N ALA A 386 1.28 4.30 13.91
CA ALA A 386 1.69 5.55 13.28
C ALA A 386 0.71 6.07 12.21
N GLY A 387 -0.31 5.30 11.84
CA GLY A 387 -1.20 5.61 10.71
C GLY A 387 -0.56 5.28 9.35
N VAL A 388 0.35 4.34 9.30
CA VAL A 388 0.96 3.84 8.07
C VAL A 388 0.28 2.54 7.67
N VAL A 389 -0.10 2.39 6.41
CA VAL A 389 -0.75 1.19 5.86
C VAL A 389 0.33 0.18 5.46
N PRO A 390 0.53 -0.94 6.19
CA PRO A 390 1.59 -1.89 5.90
C PRO A 390 1.20 -2.88 4.80
N PHE A 391 2.09 -3.08 3.81
CA PHE A 391 1.97 -4.08 2.75
C PHE A 391 3.14 -5.06 2.83
N VAL A 392 2.90 -6.25 3.40
CA VAL A 392 3.95 -7.28 3.49
C VAL A 392 4.38 -7.74 2.09
N TRP A 393 5.70 -7.90 1.87
CA TRP A 393 6.25 -8.44 0.65
C TRP A 393 6.23 -9.98 0.68
N ASP A 394 5.73 -10.61 -0.38
CA ASP A 394 5.62 -12.06 -0.53
C ASP A 394 6.04 -12.48 -1.94
N THR A 395 7.08 -13.30 -2.03
CA THR A 395 7.68 -13.76 -3.29
C THR A 395 7.15 -15.10 -3.80
N ASN A 396 6.35 -15.81 -3.01
CA ASN A 396 6.01 -17.23 -3.22
C ASN A 396 7.22 -18.20 -3.29
N TYR A 397 8.44 -17.69 -3.05
CA TYR A 397 9.63 -18.54 -2.98
C TYR A 397 9.74 -19.18 -1.60
N ARG A 398 9.81 -20.51 -1.53
CA ARG A 398 9.71 -21.30 -0.30
C ARG A 398 11.01 -21.98 0.13
N GLY A 399 12.10 -21.78 -0.62
CA GLY A 399 13.45 -22.16 -0.20
C GLY A 399 14.02 -21.15 0.79
N TYR A 400 15.08 -21.50 1.53
CA TYR A 400 15.78 -20.55 2.40
C TYR A 400 16.85 -19.76 1.64
N PRO A 401 17.03 -18.45 1.93
CA PRO A 401 16.13 -17.61 2.72
C PRO A 401 14.86 -17.26 1.93
N HIS A 402 13.74 -17.03 2.62
CA HIS A 402 12.46 -16.70 1.94
C HIS A 402 11.62 -15.67 2.72
N GLU A 403 10.73 -15.00 1.99
CA GLU A 403 9.72 -14.08 2.48
C GLU A 403 8.29 -14.54 2.17
N ALA A 404 8.11 -15.80 1.72
CA ALA A 404 6.79 -16.31 1.36
C ALA A 404 5.92 -16.53 2.60
N VAL A 405 4.77 -15.84 2.63
CA VAL A 405 3.73 -16.03 3.66
C VAL A 405 2.77 -17.14 3.23
N PHE A 406 2.44 -17.17 1.94
CA PHE A 406 1.47 -18.10 1.37
C PHE A 406 2.07 -18.98 0.29
N ASN A 407 1.50 -20.17 0.17
CA ASN A 407 1.70 -21.05 -0.98
C ASN A 407 0.57 -20.81 -1.98
N ARG A 408 0.89 -20.14 -3.09
CA ARG A 408 -0.12 -19.74 -4.09
C ARG A 408 -0.68 -20.91 -4.88
N SER A 409 0.07 -22.02 -4.98
CA SER A 409 -0.37 -23.21 -5.71
C SER A 409 -1.32 -24.07 -4.90
N SER A 410 -1.07 -24.27 -3.60
CA SER A 410 -1.95 -25.04 -2.70
C SER A 410 -3.04 -24.20 -2.05
N VAL A 411 -2.95 -22.87 -2.17
CA VAL A 411 -3.89 -21.90 -1.56
C VAL A 411 -3.95 -22.06 -0.04
N THR A 412 -2.76 -22.03 0.60
CA THR A 412 -2.61 -22.21 2.05
C THR A 412 -1.60 -21.21 2.62
N ILE A 413 -1.61 -21.01 3.93
CA ILE A 413 -0.47 -20.41 4.64
C ILE A 413 0.73 -21.33 4.46
N ASP A 414 1.88 -20.80 4.04
CA ASP A 414 3.15 -21.51 3.91
C ASP A 414 4.02 -21.32 5.16
N ASP A 415 4.21 -20.09 5.58
CA ASP A 415 4.97 -19.74 6.78
C ASP A 415 4.07 -19.22 7.89
N SER A 416 3.80 -20.10 8.88
CA SER A 416 2.94 -19.76 10.00
C SER A 416 3.57 -18.75 10.96
N TYR A 417 4.90 -18.67 11.07
CA TYR A 417 5.59 -17.73 11.95
C TYR A 417 5.51 -16.29 11.41
N ILE A 418 5.71 -16.12 10.09
CA ILE A 418 5.51 -14.83 9.44
C ILE A 418 4.04 -14.41 9.57
N TYR A 419 3.10 -15.30 9.22
CA TYR A 419 1.67 -15.00 9.32
C TYR A 419 1.23 -14.63 10.74
N GLN A 420 1.71 -15.37 11.75
CA GLN A 420 1.43 -15.07 13.15
C GLN A 420 1.92 -13.66 13.53
N GLY A 421 3.15 -13.30 13.15
CA GLY A 421 3.70 -11.97 13.43
C GLY A 421 2.86 -10.85 12.79
N LEU A 422 2.43 -11.03 11.55
CA LEU A 422 1.54 -10.08 10.87
C LEU A 422 0.21 -9.92 11.61
N HIS A 423 -0.41 -11.03 11.98
CA HIS A 423 -1.70 -11.03 12.69
C HIS A 423 -1.59 -10.36 14.07
N GLU A 424 -0.58 -10.72 14.87
CA GLU A 424 -0.33 -10.10 16.18
C GLU A 424 -0.09 -8.60 16.06
N GLY A 425 0.70 -8.16 15.08
CA GLY A 425 0.94 -6.73 14.83
C GLY A 425 -0.33 -5.97 14.43
N CYS A 426 -1.19 -6.58 13.61
CA CYS A 426 -2.48 -6.01 13.27
C CYS A 426 -3.38 -5.83 14.50
N LEU A 427 -3.49 -6.85 15.36
CA LEU A 427 -4.28 -6.77 16.59
C LEU A 427 -3.76 -5.67 17.52
N GLU A 428 -2.46 -5.52 17.61
CA GLU A 428 -1.81 -4.51 18.45
C GLU A 428 -1.99 -3.08 17.93
N GLY A 429 -2.03 -2.89 16.60
CA GLY A 429 -2.05 -1.58 15.94
C GLY A 429 -3.42 -1.05 15.56
N VAL A 430 -4.44 -1.92 15.41
CA VAL A 430 -5.72 -1.57 14.76
C VAL A 430 -6.48 -0.44 15.46
N ALA A 431 -6.48 -0.40 16.79
CA ALA A 431 -7.23 0.64 17.53
C ALA A 431 -6.66 2.03 17.24
N GLN A 432 -5.34 2.20 17.34
CA GLN A 432 -4.68 3.47 17.04
C GLN A 432 -4.77 3.84 15.55
N PHE A 433 -4.74 2.85 14.66
CA PHE A 433 -4.95 3.08 13.23
C PHE A 433 -6.34 3.69 12.95
N GLN A 434 -7.37 3.16 13.59
CA GLN A 434 -8.75 3.67 13.49
C GLN A 434 -8.91 5.05 14.15
N ASP A 435 -8.13 5.37 15.18
CA ASP A 435 -8.09 6.71 15.76
C ASP A 435 -7.47 7.74 14.79
N VAL A 436 -6.44 7.34 14.04
CA VAL A 436 -5.80 8.17 13.01
C VAL A 436 -6.72 8.33 11.79
N TYR A 437 -7.37 7.26 11.38
CA TYR A 437 -8.28 7.21 10.23
C TYR A 437 -9.67 6.75 10.70
N PRO A 438 -10.47 7.65 11.28
CA PRO A 438 -11.82 7.31 11.70
C PRO A 438 -12.68 6.89 10.50
N ARG A 439 -13.67 6.04 10.75
CA ARG A 439 -14.59 5.61 9.70
C ARG A 439 -15.26 6.80 9.04
N PRO A 440 -15.18 6.94 7.72
CA PRO A 440 -15.91 7.99 7.00
C PRO A 440 -17.42 7.90 7.23
N SER A 441 -18.09 9.06 7.24
CA SER A 441 -19.55 9.09 7.31
C SER A 441 -20.17 8.40 6.09
N GLU A 442 -21.31 7.75 6.28
CA GLU A 442 -22.05 7.06 5.20
C GLU A 442 -22.56 8.02 4.12
N THR A 443 -22.73 9.29 4.49
CA THR A 443 -23.13 10.36 3.57
C THR A 443 -21.91 11.17 3.18
N SER A 444 -21.80 11.48 1.87
CA SER A 444 -20.79 12.42 1.37
C SER A 444 -20.86 13.72 2.15
N THR A 445 -19.75 14.14 2.79
CA THR A 445 -19.63 15.48 3.37
C THR A 445 -19.53 16.58 2.31
N ALA A 446 -19.45 16.20 1.03
CA ALA A 446 -19.56 17.10 -0.11
C ALA A 446 -21.01 17.60 -0.35
N VAL A 447 -21.81 17.71 0.69
CA VAL A 447 -22.90 18.68 0.70
C VAL A 447 -22.21 20.05 0.75
N LYS A 448 -21.95 20.63 -0.42
CA LYS A 448 -21.69 22.07 -0.50
C LYS A 448 -22.70 22.73 0.43
N GLU A 449 -22.25 23.50 1.41
CA GLU A 449 -23.09 24.52 2.00
C GLU A 449 -23.66 25.29 0.83
N VAL A 450 -24.88 25.00 0.49
CA VAL A 450 -25.65 25.85 -0.38
C VAL A 450 -25.90 27.08 0.47
N SER A 451 -24.93 28.03 0.42
CA SER A 451 -25.23 29.37 0.78
C SER A 451 -26.52 29.70 0.03
N CYS A 452 -27.60 29.91 0.76
CA CYS A 452 -28.85 30.38 0.20
C CYS A 452 -28.56 31.70 -0.55
N LEU A 453 -28.22 31.58 -1.83
CA LEU A 453 -28.38 32.70 -2.71
C LEU A 453 -29.89 32.96 -2.72
N LYS A 454 -30.28 34.11 -2.18
CA LYS A 454 -31.61 34.67 -2.29
C LYS A 454 -31.88 34.98 -3.78
N GLU A 455 -32.13 33.95 -4.57
CA GLU A 455 -32.83 34.09 -5.84
C GLU A 455 -34.31 34.03 -5.50
N SER A 456 -34.99 35.12 -5.68
CA SER A 456 -36.42 35.24 -5.59
C SER A 456 -37.08 34.41 -6.72
N ASN A 457 -37.24 33.12 -6.50
CA ASN A 457 -37.94 32.25 -7.39
C ASN A 457 -39.41 32.19 -6.96
N THR A 458 -40.30 32.84 -7.70
CA THR A 458 -41.73 32.91 -7.42
C THR A 458 -42.48 31.57 -7.65
N ARG A 459 -41.77 30.50 -8.03
CA ARG A 459 -42.37 29.20 -8.26
C ARG A 459 -42.47 28.41 -6.97
N LYS A 460 -43.67 28.04 -6.60
CA LYS A 460 -43.93 27.18 -5.43
C LYS A 460 -43.64 25.74 -5.78
N GLU A 461 -42.79 25.07 -4.96
CA GLU A 461 -42.39 23.68 -5.14
C GLU A 461 -42.82 22.84 -3.94
N PRO A 462 -43.28 21.57 -4.13
CA PRO A 462 -43.57 20.67 -3.02
C PRO A 462 -42.31 20.17 -2.35
N VAL A 463 -42.39 19.81 -1.07
CA VAL A 463 -41.29 19.25 -0.27
C VAL A 463 -41.58 17.77 -0.01
N TYR A 464 -40.62 16.92 -0.34
CA TYR A 464 -40.67 15.48 -0.11
C TYR A 464 -39.54 15.04 0.81
N SER A 465 -39.78 14.00 1.63
CA SER A 465 -38.74 13.25 2.29
C SER A 465 -37.98 12.35 1.30
N LEU A 466 -36.79 11.85 1.69
CA LEU A 466 -35.98 10.99 0.79
C LEU A 466 -36.69 9.71 0.34
N ASP A 467 -37.61 9.19 1.15
CA ASP A 467 -38.45 8.03 0.81
C ASP A 467 -39.66 8.38 -0.09
N GLY A 468 -39.72 9.61 -0.60
CA GLY A 468 -40.71 10.08 -1.56
C GLY A 468 -42.06 10.51 -0.95
N ARG A 469 -42.16 10.64 0.38
CA ARG A 469 -43.40 11.13 1.01
C ARG A 469 -43.50 12.64 0.88
N LEU A 470 -44.68 13.16 0.54
CA LEU A 470 -44.96 14.59 0.54
C LEU A 470 -44.96 15.10 1.99
N VAL A 471 -44.04 16.02 2.31
CA VAL A 471 -43.87 16.62 3.64
C VAL A 471 -44.59 17.96 3.74
N SER A 472 -44.62 18.72 2.64
CA SER A 472 -45.35 19.99 2.58
C SER A 472 -45.89 20.25 1.18
N MET A 473 -47.06 20.91 1.15
CA MET A 473 -47.63 21.48 -0.09
C MET A 473 -46.67 22.52 -0.68
N PRO A 474 -46.81 22.84 -1.99
CA PRO A 474 -45.86 23.74 -2.65
C PRO A 474 -45.66 25.06 -1.89
N VAL A 475 -44.42 25.35 -1.56
CA VAL A 475 -43.97 26.60 -0.91
C VAL A 475 -42.94 27.32 -1.80
N ALA A 476 -42.87 28.61 -1.70
CA ALA A 476 -41.88 29.41 -2.44
C ALA A 476 -40.49 29.36 -1.79
N ASP A 477 -40.45 29.17 -0.49
CA ASP A 477 -39.21 29.12 0.31
C ASP A 477 -39.32 28.05 1.40
N ILE A 478 -38.43 27.06 1.36
CA ILE A 478 -38.41 25.95 2.33
C ILE A 478 -38.06 26.39 3.73
N THR A 479 -37.37 27.54 3.87
CA THR A 479 -37.01 28.11 5.19
C THR A 479 -38.23 28.60 5.99
N THR A 480 -39.38 28.73 5.34
CA THR A 480 -40.64 29.09 6.00
C THR A 480 -41.33 27.93 6.70
N LEU A 481 -40.79 26.70 6.54
CA LEU A 481 -41.34 25.48 7.12
C LEU A 481 -40.58 25.08 8.39
N SER A 482 -41.31 24.66 9.41
CA SER A 482 -40.73 24.05 10.59
C SER A 482 -40.54 22.54 10.32
N LEU A 483 -39.40 22.16 9.74
CA LEU A 483 -39.05 20.80 9.43
C LEU A 483 -38.13 20.22 10.50
N ALA A 484 -38.27 18.93 10.81
CA ALA A 484 -37.33 18.23 11.67
C ALA A 484 -35.94 18.13 10.98
N ALA A 485 -34.88 17.93 11.76
CA ALA A 485 -33.56 17.63 11.19
C ALA A 485 -33.63 16.43 10.24
N GLY A 486 -33.13 16.59 9.05
CA GLY A 486 -33.25 15.56 8.01
C GLY A 486 -32.90 16.07 6.62
N ILE A 487 -33.08 15.17 5.63
CA ILE A 487 -32.84 15.47 4.21
C ILE A 487 -34.17 15.46 3.47
N TYR A 488 -34.39 16.51 2.69
CA TYR A 488 -35.63 16.75 1.97
C TYR A 488 -35.35 17.06 0.48
N LEU A 489 -36.35 16.80 -0.38
CA LEU A 489 -36.35 17.22 -1.79
C LEU A 489 -37.29 18.41 -1.94
N PHE A 490 -36.78 19.49 -2.50
CA PHE A 490 -37.53 20.70 -2.81
C PHE A 490 -37.38 21.02 -4.29
N GLY A 491 -38.37 20.69 -5.07
CA GLY A 491 -38.27 20.63 -6.53
C GLY A 491 -37.21 19.60 -6.95
N SER A 492 -36.22 20.02 -7.73
CA SER A 492 -35.06 19.22 -8.13
C SER A 492 -33.88 19.29 -7.16
N ARG A 493 -34.01 19.97 -6.02
CA ARG A 493 -32.91 20.24 -5.07
C ARG A 493 -33.04 19.35 -3.84
N LYS A 494 -31.91 18.83 -3.39
CA LYS A 494 -31.77 18.14 -2.10
C LYS A 494 -31.38 19.16 -1.03
N ILE A 495 -32.12 19.23 0.06
CA ILE A 495 -31.90 20.18 1.17
C ILE A 495 -31.70 19.41 2.46
N VAL A 496 -30.74 19.86 3.26
CA VAL A 496 -30.43 19.32 4.59
C VAL A 496 -30.90 20.32 5.64
N ILE A 497 -31.76 19.88 6.54
CA ILE A 497 -32.15 20.63 7.75
C ILE A 497 -31.35 20.03 8.90
N LYS A 498 -30.60 20.86 9.60
CA LYS A 498 -29.77 20.49 10.76
C LYS A 498 -30.56 20.63 12.06
#